data_eece0f75a9cc6e067c30b7e0f54e3454
#
_entry.id   eece0f75a9cc6e067c30b7e0f54e3454
#
_cell.length_a   1.000
_cell.length_b   1.000
_cell.length_c   1.000
_cell.angle_alpha   90.00
_cell.angle_beta   90.00
_cell.angle_gamma   90.00
#
_symmetry.space_group_name_H-M   'P 1'
#
loop_
_entity.id
_entity.type
_entity.pdbx_description
1 polymer ?
#
loop_
_entity_poly.entity_id
_entity_poly.type
_entity_poly.pdbx_seq_one_letter_code
_entity_poly.pdbx_strand_id
1 'polypeptide(L)'
;MRVTVFGASGRTGRRVVEQGLERGHEITAFVRDASRFDASHDRLTVVEGDARDPDAVAAVVRGSDAIISVLALKKPEDEPGYSEATRTIVEAAGREGVRRIVVTANNDVFGDDEVTGESAVHAREHRRNRETLKASGLDWSIVAAGWVVDEPGTGSYQAVVDANAAKRKIAPADFATAVLDALERGDWIGHIVGVTNAT
;
A
#
# COMPACT_ATOMS: atom_id res chain seq x y z
N MET A 1 16.68 3.11 -3.39
CA MET A 1 16.31 1.90 -2.62
C MET A 1 15.74 0.85 -3.58
N ARG A 2 15.89 -0.42 -3.22
CA ARG A 2 15.20 -1.54 -3.88
C ARG A 2 13.85 -1.73 -3.19
N VAL A 3 12.77 -1.53 -3.92
CA VAL A 3 11.40 -1.50 -3.36
C VAL A 3 10.53 -2.54 -4.04
N THR A 4 9.94 -3.46 -3.27
CA THR A 4 8.93 -4.37 -3.79
C THR A 4 7.54 -3.74 -3.63
N VAL A 5 6.78 -3.68 -4.73
CA VAL A 5 5.44 -3.07 -4.80
C VAL A 5 4.39 -4.15 -5.06
N PHE A 6 3.56 -4.46 -4.06
CA PHE A 6 2.39 -5.30 -4.19
C PHE A 6 1.18 -4.48 -4.66
N GLY A 7 0.39 -5.03 -5.58
CA GLY A 7 -0.72 -4.31 -6.19
C GLY A 7 -0.31 -3.32 -7.28
N ALA A 8 0.90 -3.48 -7.82
CA ALA A 8 1.51 -2.60 -8.84
C ALA A 8 0.64 -2.38 -10.07
N SER A 9 -0.17 -3.36 -10.50
CA SER A 9 -1.06 -3.26 -11.67
C SER A 9 -2.33 -2.44 -11.43
N GLY A 10 -2.62 -2.03 -10.18
CA GLY A 10 -3.76 -1.19 -9.83
C GLY A 10 -3.58 0.29 -10.25
N ARG A 11 -4.66 1.09 -10.17
CA ARG A 11 -4.62 2.53 -10.50
C ARG A 11 -3.54 3.30 -9.73
N THR A 12 -3.51 3.17 -8.42
CA THR A 12 -2.49 3.79 -7.56
C THR A 12 -1.14 3.09 -7.73
N GLY A 13 -1.13 1.75 -7.83
CA GLY A 13 0.11 0.97 -7.93
C GLY A 13 0.95 1.33 -9.16
N ARG A 14 0.33 1.53 -10.32
CA ARG A 14 1.03 2.00 -11.52
C ARG A 14 1.69 3.37 -11.30
N ARG A 15 1.04 4.29 -10.59
CA ARG A 15 1.59 5.60 -10.25
C ARG A 15 2.72 5.50 -9.23
N VAL A 16 2.62 4.58 -8.26
CA VAL A 16 3.71 4.29 -7.32
C VAL A 16 4.94 3.77 -8.06
N VAL A 17 4.77 2.85 -9.01
CA VAL A 17 5.88 2.33 -9.82
C VAL A 17 6.51 3.45 -10.66
N GLU A 18 5.71 4.20 -11.42
CA GLU A 18 6.15 5.31 -12.27
C GLU A 18 6.94 6.35 -11.47
N GLN A 19 6.34 6.92 -10.43
CA GLN A 19 6.98 7.95 -9.61
C GLN A 19 8.17 7.40 -8.79
N GLY A 20 8.11 6.13 -8.35
CA GLY A 20 9.23 5.49 -7.66
C GLY A 20 10.47 5.36 -8.55
N LEU A 21 10.29 5.02 -9.82
CA LEU A 21 11.34 4.99 -10.83
C LEU A 21 11.90 6.40 -11.11
N GLU A 22 11.02 7.42 -11.21
CA GLU A 22 11.41 8.83 -11.36
C GLU A 22 12.23 9.31 -10.17
N ARG A 23 11.90 8.89 -8.94
CA ARG A 23 12.67 9.18 -7.71
C ARG A 23 13.99 8.40 -7.60
N GLY A 24 14.30 7.55 -8.57
CA GLY A 24 15.55 6.80 -8.61
C GLY A 24 15.54 5.48 -7.84
N HIS A 25 14.37 4.98 -7.44
CA HIS A 25 14.26 3.65 -6.86
C HIS A 25 14.43 2.55 -7.92
N GLU A 26 14.85 1.38 -7.47
CA GLU A 26 14.79 0.12 -8.21
C GLU A 26 13.52 -0.60 -7.75
N ILE A 27 12.60 -0.87 -8.67
CA ILE A 27 11.28 -1.37 -8.36
C ILE A 27 11.11 -2.82 -8.80
N THR A 28 10.64 -3.66 -7.88
CA THR A 28 10.08 -4.97 -8.21
C THR A 28 8.55 -4.88 -8.11
N ALA A 29 7.88 -4.91 -9.25
CA ALA A 29 6.43 -4.89 -9.34
C ALA A 29 5.88 -6.32 -9.23
N PHE A 30 5.22 -6.65 -8.10
CA PHE A 30 4.59 -7.95 -7.91
C PHE A 30 3.12 -7.89 -8.35
N VAL A 31 2.77 -8.66 -9.36
CA VAL A 31 1.45 -8.63 -10.04
C VAL A 31 0.86 -10.03 -10.19
N ARG A 32 -0.47 -10.14 -10.23
CA ARG A 32 -1.16 -11.42 -10.46
C ARG A 32 -1.16 -11.90 -11.90
N ASP A 33 -0.90 -11.00 -12.83
CA ASP A 33 -0.90 -11.25 -14.27
C ASP A 33 0.05 -10.22 -14.92
N ALA A 34 1.23 -10.69 -15.29
CA ALA A 34 2.28 -9.86 -15.88
C ALA A 34 1.90 -9.35 -17.28
N SER A 35 1.05 -10.07 -18.00
CA SER A 35 0.61 -9.68 -19.36
C SER A 35 -0.23 -8.39 -19.36
N ARG A 36 -0.78 -8.01 -18.20
CA ARG A 36 -1.57 -6.79 -18.00
C ARG A 36 -0.76 -5.61 -17.44
N PHE A 37 0.56 -5.76 -17.34
CA PHE A 37 1.46 -4.75 -16.82
C PHE A 37 2.52 -4.38 -17.88
N ASP A 38 2.21 -3.38 -18.69
CA ASP A 38 2.92 -2.98 -19.90
C ASP A 38 4.03 -1.94 -19.68
N ALA A 39 4.48 -1.72 -18.43
CA ALA A 39 5.58 -0.82 -18.13
C ALA A 39 6.95 -1.50 -18.35
N SER A 40 7.90 -0.74 -18.88
CA SER A 40 9.28 -1.18 -19.07
C SER A 40 10.26 -0.07 -18.68
N HIS A 41 11.26 -0.42 -17.90
CA HIS A 41 12.34 0.48 -17.46
C HIS A 41 13.53 -0.33 -16.99
N ASP A 42 14.77 0.20 -17.12
CA ASP A 42 16.01 -0.52 -16.73
C ASP A 42 16.06 -0.87 -15.23
N ARG A 43 15.36 -0.13 -14.39
CA ARG A 43 15.26 -0.33 -12.93
C ARG A 43 13.91 -0.94 -12.50
N LEU A 44 13.19 -1.56 -13.43
CA LEU A 44 11.92 -2.23 -13.16
C LEU A 44 12.03 -3.73 -13.43
N THR A 45 11.71 -4.52 -12.44
CA THR A 45 11.50 -5.98 -12.59
C THR A 45 10.02 -6.27 -12.36
N VAL A 46 9.41 -7.04 -13.25
CA VAL A 46 8.01 -7.50 -13.08
C VAL A 46 8.02 -8.97 -12.71
N VAL A 47 7.35 -9.30 -11.61
CA VAL A 47 7.24 -10.68 -11.11
C VAL A 47 5.77 -11.04 -10.96
N GLU A 48 5.38 -12.19 -11.51
CA GLU A 48 4.02 -12.72 -11.41
C GLU A 48 3.89 -13.63 -10.20
N GLY A 49 2.77 -13.48 -9.44
CA GLY A 49 2.45 -14.32 -8.30
C GLY A 49 1.24 -13.85 -7.50
N ASP A 50 0.83 -14.68 -6.55
CA ASP A 50 -0.24 -14.35 -5.60
C ASP A 50 0.37 -13.84 -4.27
N ALA A 51 -0.08 -12.69 -3.79
CA ALA A 51 0.38 -12.12 -2.53
C ALA A 51 -0.05 -12.95 -1.28
N ARG A 52 -0.86 -13.98 -1.45
CA ARG A 52 -1.23 -14.95 -0.41
C ARG A 52 -0.34 -16.19 -0.41
N ASP A 53 0.52 -16.36 -1.41
CA ASP A 53 1.48 -17.46 -1.47
C ASP A 53 2.76 -17.08 -0.68
N PRO A 54 3.03 -17.74 0.47
CA PRO A 54 4.16 -17.38 1.32
C PRO A 54 5.53 -17.57 0.65
N ASP A 55 5.67 -18.55 -0.23
CA ASP A 55 6.94 -18.83 -0.89
C ASP A 55 7.22 -17.82 -2.01
N ALA A 56 6.20 -17.49 -2.81
CA ALA A 56 6.28 -16.45 -3.83
C ALA A 56 6.57 -15.07 -3.21
N VAL A 57 5.90 -14.73 -2.09
CA VAL A 57 6.12 -13.48 -1.38
C VAL A 57 7.51 -13.42 -0.75
N ALA A 58 7.97 -14.48 -0.09
CA ALA A 58 9.33 -14.53 0.46
C ALA A 58 10.40 -14.38 -0.62
N ALA A 59 10.21 -15.04 -1.76
CA ALA A 59 11.15 -14.94 -2.89
C ALA A 59 11.24 -13.51 -3.43
N VAL A 60 10.10 -12.81 -3.57
CA VAL A 60 10.08 -11.47 -4.18
C VAL A 60 10.55 -10.36 -3.24
N VAL A 61 10.36 -10.49 -1.91
CA VAL A 61 10.81 -9.48 -0.95
C VAL A 61 12.27 -9.64 -0.55
N ARG A 62 12.87 -10.80 -0.83
CA ARG A 62 14.28 -11.05 -0.51
C ARG A 62 15.19 -10.02 -1.15
N GLY A 63 16.01 -9.39 -0.31
CA GLY A 63 16.96 -8.37 -0.76
C GLY A 63 16.35 -7.00 -1.03
N SER A 64 15.06 -6.80 -0.77
CA SER A 64 14.44 -5.46 -0.80
C SER A 64 14.88 -4.63 0.41
N ASP A 65 15.01 -3.33 0.20
CA ASP A 65 15.24 -2.37 1.27
C ASP A 65 13.93 -1.96 1.94
N ALA A 66 12.82 -2.02 1.19
CA ALA A 66 11.48 -1.68 1.66
C ALA A 66 10.36 -2.33 0.83
N ILE A 67 9.16 -2.33 1.40
CA ILE A 67 7.95 -2.87 0.78
C ILE A 67 6.87 -1.78 0.73
N ILE A 68 6.16 -1.70 -0.40
CA ILE A 68 4.92 -0.93 -0.55
C ILE A 68 3.79 -1.91 -0.90
N SER A 69 2.70 -1.87 -0.13
CA SER A 69 1.47 -2.61 -0.45
C SER A 69 0.33 -1.65 -0.76
N VAL A 70 -0.04 -1.57 -2.02
CA VAL A 70 -1.22 -0.84 -2.52
C VAL A 70 -2.32 -1.83 -2.94
N LEU A 71 -2.38 -2.96 -2.26
CA LEU A 71 -3.48 -3.91 -2.40
C LEU A 71 -4.79 -3.29 -1.92
N ALA A 72 -5.90 -3.76 -2.47
CA ALA A 72 -7.23 -3.30 -2.09
C ALA A 72 -8.21 -4.47 -2.11
N LEU A 73 -9.13 -4.47 -1.18
CA LEU A 73 -10.33 -5.31 -1.25
C LEU A 73 -11.23 -4.76 -2.35
N LYS A 74 -11.49 -5.55 -3.38
CA LYS A 74 -12.32 -5.13 -4.53
C LYS A 74 -13.79 -5.43 -4.30
N LYS A 75 -14.08 -6.54 -3.65
CA LYS A 75 -15.42 -7.05 -3.41
C LYS A 75 -15.52 -7.64 -2.01
N PRO A 76 -16.68 -7.55 -1.34
CA PRO A 76 -16.88 -8.16 -0.02
C PRO A 76 -16.56 -9.65 0.03
N GLU A 77 -16.86 -10.40 -1.04
CA GLU A 77 -16.58 -11.84 -1.13
C GLU A 77 -15.09 -12.19 -1.22
N ASP A 78 -14.20 -11.21 -1.43
CA ASP A 78 -12.76 -11.40 -1.38
C ASP A 78 -12.22 -11.44 0.08
N GLU A 79 -13.07 -11.29 1.10
CA GLU A 79 -12.69 -11.47 2.52
C GLU A 79 -12.42 -12.97 2.81
N PRO A 80 -11.34 -13.30 3.54
CA PRO A 80 -10.34 -12.41 4.18
C PRO A 80 -9.07 -12.20 3.34
N GLY A 81 -9.12 -12.40 2.04
CA GLY A 81 -7.96 -12.45 1.16
C GLY A 81 -7.07 -11.20 1.20
N TYR A 82 -7.63 -10.01 1.53
CA TYR A 82 -6.84 -8.79 1.64
C TYR A 82 -5.97 -8.78 2.92
N SER A 83 -6.54 -9.14 4.05
CA SER A 83 -5.79 -9.24 5.32
C SER A 83 -4.85 -10.45 5.34
N GLU A 84 -5.21 -11.56 4.69
CA GLU A 84 -4.31 -12.70 4.49
C GLU A 84 -3.06 -12.30 3.70
N ALA A 85 -3.22 -11.59 2.58
CA ALA A 85 -2.09 -11.10 1.80
C ALA A 85 -1.20 -10.16 2.63
N THR A 86 -1.78 -9.23 3.40
CA THR A 86 -1.01 -8.35 4.28
C THR A 86 -0.22 -9.14 5.33
N ARG A 87 -0.83 -10.15 5.96
CA ARG A 87 -0.16 -11.01 6.92
C ARG A 87 1.00 -11.78 6.29
N THR A 88 0.79 -12.37 5.11
CA THR A 88 1.83 -13.07 4.36
C THR A 88 3.02 -12.16 4.04
N ILE A 89 2.75 -10.92 3.60
CA ILE A 89 3.79 -9.92 3.30
C ILE A 89 4.57 -9.55 4.58
N VAL A 90 3.89 -9.29 5.69
CA VAL A 90 4.50 -8.93 6.98
C VAL A 90 5.37 -10.07 7.52
N GLU A 91 4.89 -11.31 7.47
CA GLU A 91 5.65 -12.49 7.90
C GLU A 91 6.91 -12.71 7.03
N ALA A 92 6.77 -12.54 5.71
CA ALA A 92 7.91 -12.64 4.78
C ALA A 92 8.91 -11.51 5.02
N ALA A 93 8.46 -10.27 5.22
CA ALA A 93 9.32 -9.13 5.55
C ALA A 93 10.16 -9.41 6.79
N GLY A 94 9.54 -9.91 7.87
CA GLY A 94 10.24 -10.28 9.09
C GLY A 94 11.28 -11.38 8.89
N ARG A 95 10.94 -12.43 8.12
CA ARG A 95 11.86 -13.54 7.81
C ARG A 95 13.05 -13.12 6.96
N GLU A 96 12.83 -12.27 5.96
CA GLU A 96 13.87 -11.81 5.03
C GLU A 96 14.62 -10.55 5.54
N GLY A 97 14.29 -10.05 6.75
CA GLY A 97 14.95 -8.91 7.38
C GLY A 97 14.59 -7.55 6.78
N VAL A 98 13.51 -7.46 6.02
CA VAL A 98 13.01 -6.19 5.45
C VAL A 98 12.19 -5.47 6.50
N ARG A 99 12.70 -4.35 7.02
CA ARG A 99 12.04 -3.66 8.13
C ARG A 99 11.00 -2.63 7.70
N ARG A 100 11.25 -1.90 6.59
CA ARG A 100 10.40 -0.79 6.15
C ARG A 100 9.22 -1.28 5.31
N ILE A 101 8.00 -0.96 5.75
CA ILE A 101 6.76 -1.29 5.02
C ILE A 101 5.79 -0.10 5.03
N VAL A 102 5.23 0.22 3.87
CA VAL A 102 4.14 1.18 3.70
C VAL A 102 2.91 0.45 3.14
N VAL A 103 1.77 0.60 3.79
CA VAL A 103 0.51 -0.02 3.37
C VAL A 103 -0.55 1.05 3.15
N THR A 104 -1.34 0.92 2.09
CA THR A 104 -2.49 1.82 1.88
C THR A 104 -3.75 1.28 2.55
N ALA A 105 -4.60 2.20 3.00
CA ALA A 105 -5.90 1.88 3.58
C ALA A 105 -6.98 2.89 3.16
N ASN A 106 -8.23 2.55 3.44
CA ASN A 106 -9.30 3.54 3.49
C ASN A 106 -9.42 4.15 4.90
N ASN A 107 -10.28 5.15 5.04
CA ASN A 107 -10.46 5.88 6.29
C ASN A 107 -11.06 5.05 7.43
N ASP A 108 -11.63 3.86 7.16
CA ASP A 108 -12.14 2.96 8.20
C ASP A 108 -11.04 2.40 9.10
N VAL A 109 -9.78 2.55 8.70
CA VAL A 109 -8.60 2.16 9.48
C VAL A 109 -8.44 2.96 10.77
N PHE A 110 -8.99 4.18 10.85
CA PHE A 110 -8.86 5.05 12.02
C PHE A 110 -9.84 4.72 13.16
N GLY A 111 -11.04 4.22 12.84
CA GLY A 111 -12.10 4.00 13.83
C GLY A 111 -12.18 2.55 14.32
N ASP A 112 -12.72 2.38 15.52
CA ASP A 112 -13.10 1.08 16.08
C ASP A 112 -14.62 0.94 16.18
N ASP A 113 -15.37 1.94 15.73
CA ASP A 113 -16.83 1.93 15.74
C ASP A 113 -17.40 0.76 14.93
N GLU A 114 -18.53 0.25 15.38
CA GLU A 114 -19.23 -0.82 14.68
C GLU A 114 -19.79 -0.26 13.36
N VAL A 115 -19.28 -0.80 12.25
CA VAL A 115 -19.76 -0.48 10.90
C VAL A 115 -20.65 -1.62 10.44
N THR A 116 -21.79 -1.32 9.84
CA THR A 116 -22.76 -2.30 9.36
C THR A 116 -22.88 -2.30 7.83
N GLY A 117 -23.52 -3.32 7.28
CA GLY A 117 -23.71 -3.45 5.83
C GLY A 117 -22.42 -3.78 5.08
N GLU A 118 -22.38 -3.46 3.80
CA GLU A 118 -21.23 -3.77 2.92
C GLU A 118 -19.93 -3.10 3.38
N SER A 119 -20.02 -1.91 3.98
CA SER A 119 -18.85 -1.20 4.53
C SER A 119 -18.19 -1.94 5.70
N ALA A 120 -18.93 -2.83 6.39
CA ALA A 120 -18.39 -3.58 7.52
C ALA A 120 -17.24 -4.52 7.12
N VAL A 121 -17.30 -5.11 5.93
CA VAL A 121 -16.24 -5.97 5.41
C VAL A 121 -14.96 -5.16 5.19
N HIS A 122 -15.06 -4.00 4.53
CA HIS A 122 -13.92 -3.11 4.32
C HIS A 122 -13.30 -2.64 5.65
N ALA A 123 -14.15 -2.22 6.61
CA ALA A 123 -13.68 -1.78 7.92
C ALA A 123 -12.93 -2.90 8.66
N ARG A 124 -13.48 -4.13 8.68
CA ARG A 124 -12.82 -5.28 9.31
C ARG A 124 -11.46 -5.58 8.70
N GLU A 125 -11.38 -5.61 7.38
CA GLU A 125 -10.15 -5.94 6.67
C GLU A 125 -9.06 -4.88 6.91
N HIS A 126 -9.40 -3.59 6.86
CA HIS A 126 -8.45 -2.52 7.14
C HIS A 126 -7.99 -2.52 8.61
N ARG A 127 -8.88 -2.83 9.55
CA ARG A 127 -8.53 -2.98 10.97
C ARG A 127 -7.62 -4.19 11.21
N ARG A 128 -7.91 -5.35 10.59
CA ARG A 128 -7.01 -6.52 10.65
C ARG A 128 -5.61 -6.18 10.15
N ASN A 129 -5.50 -5.45 9.05
CA ASN A 129 -4.22 -5.00 8.53
C ASN A 129 -3.50 -4.06 9.49
N ARG A 130 -4.23 -3.10 10.09
CA ARG A 130 -3.70 -2.21 11.13
C ARG A 130 -3.12 -3.00 12.31
N GLU A 131 -3.87 -3.95 12.84
CA GLU A 131 -3.42 -4.75 13.98
C GLU A 131 -2.23 -5.66 13.60
N THR A 132 -2.23 -6.25 12.41
CA THR A 132 -1.11 -7.04 11.89
C THR A 132 0.16 -6.20 11.84
N LEU A 133 0.09 -4.98 11.31
CA LEU A 133 1.23 -4.06 11.21
C LEU A 133 1.72 -3.61 12.58
N LYS A 134 0.82 -3.22 13.49
CA LYS A 134 1.18 -2.83 14.86
C LYS A 134 1.89 -3.93 15.64
N ALA A 135 1.48 -5.18 15.45
CA ALA A 135 2.08 -6.33 16.11
C ALA A 135 3.39 -6.83 15.45
N SER A 136 3.72 -6.34 14.25
CA SER A 136 4.80 -6.91 13.43
C SER A 136 6.22 -6.61 13.92
N GLY A 137 6.41 -5.53 14.68
CA GLY A 137 7.74 -5.01 15.02
C GLY A 137 8.50 -4.40 13.82
N LEU A 138 7.85 -4.23 12.67
CA LEU A 138 8.41 -3.56 11.50
C LEU A 138 8.31 -2.03 11.63
N ASP A 139 9.06 -1.33 10.80
CA ASP A 139 9.01 0.12 10.64
C ASP A 139 7.87 0.45 9.66
N TRP A 140 6.63 0.31 10.12
CA TRP A 140 5.45 0.42 9.29
C TRP A 140 4.91 1.86 9.21
N SER A 141 4.23 2.18 8.11
CA SER A 141 3.34 3.34 7.97
C SER A 141 2.08 2.91 7.23
N ILE A 142 0.93 3.45 7.61
CA ILE A 142 -0.31 3.29 6.85
C ILE A 142 -0.68 4.65 6.25
N VAL A 143 -0.86 4.71 4.93
CA VAL A 143 -1.36 5.91 4.24
C VAL A 143 -2.82 5.66 3.88
N ALA A 144 -3.71 6.45 4.48
CA ALA A 144 -5.16 6.27 4.38
C ALA A 144 -5.83 7.38 3.59
N ALA A 145 -6.75 7.02 2.69
CA ALA A 145 -7.57 7.97 1.95
C ALA A 145 -9.04 7.55 1.97
N GLY A 146 -9.97 8.50 1.87
CA GLY A 146 -11.40 8.17 1.77
C GLY A 146 -11.73 7.56 0.42
N TRP A 147 -11.64 8.35 -0.63
CA TRP A 147 -11.98 7.94 -1.98
C TRP A 147 -10.83 8.25 -2.94
N VAL A 148 -10.28 7.23 -3.58
CA VAL A 148 -9.37 7.40 -4.71
C VAL A 148 -10.21 7.55 -5.97
N VAL A 149 -10.32 8.80 -6.45
CA VAL A 149 -11.15 9.18 -7.61
C VAL A 149 -10.32 9.18 -8.87
N ASP A 150 -10.93 8.80 -10.01
CA ASP A 150 -10.24 8.75 -11.29
C ASP A 150 -10.19 10.15 -11.93
N GLU A 151 -9.39 11.03 -11.31
CA GLU A 151 -9.17 12.41 -11.71
C GLU A 151 -7.66 12.63 -11.95
N PRO A 152 -7.28 13.62 -12.75
CA PRO A 152 -5.87 14.02 -12.88
C PRO A 152 -5.28 14.42 -11.52
N GLY A 153 -4.00 14.10 -11.31
CA GLY A 153 -3.28 14.58 -10.13
C GLY A 153 -3.19 16.11 -10.10
N THR A 154 -3.25 16.67 -8.90
CA THR A 154 -3.10 18.12 -8.67
C THR A 154 -1.66 18.52 -8.41
N GLY A 155 -0.77 17.54 -8.23
CA GLY A 155 0.64 17.73 -7.86
C GLY A 155 0.83 18.07 -6.37
N SER A 156 -0.22 18.00 -5.55
CA SER A 156 -0.14 18.27 -4.12
C SER A 156 -1.20 17.53 -3.32
N TYR A 157 -0.90 17.27 -2.05
CA TYR A 157 -1.83 16.66 -1.11
C TYR A 157 -1.68 17.28 0.28
N GLN A 158 -2.68 17.12 1.11
CA GLN A 158 -2.64 17.40 2.54
C GLN A 158 -2.55 16.09 3.32
N ALA A 159 -1.78 16.10 4.41
CA ALA A 159 -1.60 14.95 5.28
C ALA A 159 -1.88 15.33 6.74
N VAL A 160 -2.54 14.44 7.47
CA VAL A 160 -2.80 14.55 8.91
C VAL A 160 -2.37 13.24 9.57
N VAL A 161 -1.46 13.32 10.53
CA VAL A 161 -0.96 12.14 11.25
C VAL A 161 -1.98 11.70 12.29
N ASP A 162 -2.25 10.40 12.34
CA ASP A 162 -3.17 9.72 13.26
C ASP A 162 -4.61 10.25 13.25
N ALA A 163 -5.02 10.84 12.14
CA ALA A 163 -6.37 11.32 11.96
C ALA A 163 -6.82 11.29 10.49
N ASN A 164 -8.13 11.27 10.28
CA ASN A 164 -8.74 11.42 8.97
C ASN A 164 -8.46 12.81 8.39
N ALA A 165 -8.08 12.88 7.12
CA ALA A 165 -8.03 14.14 6.40
C ALA A 165 -9.46 14.72 6.21
N ALA A 166 -9.60 16.05 6.31
CA ALA A 166 -10.89 16.73 6.29
C ALA A 166 -11.68 16.50 4.99
N LYS A 167 -11.00 16.48 3.84
CA LYS A 167 -11.58 16.10 2.55
C LYS A 167 -11.35 14.62 2.32
N ARG A 168 -12.27 13.97 1.57
CA ARG A 168 -12.25 12.51 1.42
C ARG A 168 -11.84 12.01 0.04
N LYS A 169 -11.37 12.91 -0.84
CA LYS A 169 -11.00 12.56 -2.22
C LYS A 169 -9.53 12.79 -2.47
N ILE A 170 -8.90 11.89 -3.23
CA ILE A 170 -7.53 12.04 -3.71
C ILE A 170 -7.39 11.38 -5.09
N ALA A 171 -6.64 12.02 -5.98
CA ALA A 171 -6.28 11.44 -7.27
C ALA A 171 -5.22 10.32 -7.08
N PRO A 172 -5.22 9.27 -7.93
CA PRO A 172 -4.24 8.18 -7.81
C PRO A 172 -2.78 8.65 -7.84
N ALA A 173 -2.47 9.68 -8.61
CA ALA A 173 -1.12 10.23 -8.70
C ALA A 173 -0.69 10.92 -7.39
N ASP A 174 -1.55 11.74 -6.79
CA ASP A 174 -1.27 12.43 -5.52
C ASP A 174 -1.21 11.43 -4.35
N PHE A 175 -2.05 10.38 -4.40
CA PHE A 175 -1.98 9.29 -3.43
C PHE A 175 -0.68 8.50 -3.52
N ALA A 176 -0.20 8.22 -4.73
CA ALA A 176 1.10 7.59 -4.95
C ALA A 176 2.25 8.44 -4.42
N THR A 177 2.19 9.77 -4.63
CA THR A 177 3.16 10.71 -4.04
C THR A 177 3.19 10.59 -2.52
N ALA A 178 2.03 10.59 -1.85
CA ALA A 178 1.95 10.44 -0.40
C ALA A 178 2.49 9.09 0.10
N VAL A 179 2.26 8.00 -0.64
CA VAL A 179 2.79 6.66 -0.34
C VAL A 179 4.32 6.63 -0.44
N LEU A 180 4.88 7.24 -1.47
CA LEU A 180 6.34 7.33 -1.64
C LEU A 180 6.98 8.29 -0.61
N ASP A 181 6.32 9.39 -0.27
CA ASP A 181 6.76 10.26 0.81
C ASP A 181 6.75 9.51 2.15
N ALA A 182 5.72 8.70 2.42
CA ALA A 182 5.68 7.83 3.59
C ALA A 182 6.85 6.84 3.62
N LEU A 183 7.25 6.30 2.46
CA LEU A 183 8.40 5.40 2.37
C LEU A 183 9.70 6.08 2.81
N GLU A 184 9.90 7.32 2.39
CA GLU A 184 11.15 8.09 2.56
C GLU A 184 11.21 8.85 3.90
N ARG A 185 10.06 9.11 4.54
CA ARG A 185 9.96 9.87 5.80
C ARG A 185 10.05 8.96 7.02
N GLY A 186 10.96 9.29 7.92
CA GLY A 186 11.09 8.60 9.21
C GLY A 186 10.05 9.01 10.25
N ASP A 187 9.52 10.22 10.16
CA ASP A 187 8.53 10.77 11.10
C ASP A 187 7.12 10.20 10.93
N TRP A 188 6.88 9.39 9.89
CA TRP A 188 5.62 8.67 9.69
C TRP A 188 5.70 7.17 10.05
N ILE A 189 6.84 6.72 10.57
CA ILE A 189 6.99 5.34 11.08
C ILE A 189 6.15 5.17 12.36
N GLY A 190 5.34 4.12 12.39
CA GLY A 190 4.42 3.82 13.49
C GLY A 190 3.12 4.61 13.46
N HIS A 191 2.86 5.36 12.38
CA HIS A 191 1.69 6.22 12.27
C HIS A 191 0.75 5.84 11.12
N ILE A 192 -0.53 6.22 11.29
CA ILE A 192 -1.54 6.20 10.24
C ILE A 192 -1.71 7.64 9.75
N VAL A 193 -1.48 7.87 8.47
CA VAL A 193 -1.51 9.22 7.89
C VAL A 193 -2.70 9.34 6.95
N GLY A 194 -3.68 10.14 7.35
CA GLY A 194 -4.82 10.47 6.50
C GLY A 194 -4.43 11.49 5.44
N VAL A 195 -4.73 11.19 4.16
CA VAL A 195 -4.37 12.06 3.04
C VAL A 195 -5.56 12.43 2.16
N THR A 196 -5.49 13.61 1.55
CA THR A 196 -6.50 14.13 0.63
C THR A 196 -5.86 15.11 -0.36
N ASN A 197 -6.52 15.39 -1.50
CA ASN A 197 -6.07 16.50 -2.35
C ASN A 197 -6.11 17.83 -1.59
N ALA A 198 -5.21 18.74 -1.94
CA ALA A 198 -5.05 20.01 -1.26
C ALA A 198 -6.20 21.00 -1.53
N THR A 199 -6.91 20.87 -2.65
CA THR A 199 -8.04 21.75 -3.07
C THR A 199 -9.10 20.97 -3.80
#